data_3dfa28d2ab9092f22a6f37581109b7e1
#
_entry.id   3dfa28d2ab9092f22a6f37581109b7e1
#
_cell.length_a   1.000
_cell.length_b   1.000
_cell.length_c   1.000
_cell.angle_alpha   90.00
_cell.angle_beta   90.00
_cell.angle_gamma   90.00
#
_symmetry.space_group_name_H-M   'P 1'
#
loop_
_entity.id
_entity.type
_entity.pdbx_description
1 polymer ?
#
loop_
_entity_poly.entity_id
_entity_poly.type
_entity_poly.pdbx_seq_one_letter_code
_entity_poly.pdbx_strand_id
1 'polypeptide(L)'
;MLGPHTVGAKRFLPGVLEPLAKRAGSLALRLPVRVPALVPPLPVQFIHEQDVGAALRLCVLGAGPPGAYNLAGDGVLTAVDVAREVGLLPVSVPPRPVQAVAGLLAGLPFAPPQVGWAEAISRPAIMDAGRAKRELGWSPCYTGLEALRDTLRAQGER
;
A
#
# COMPACT_ATOMS: atom_id res chain seq x y z
N MET A 1 2.17 0.62 6.62
CA MET A 1 1.35 1.04 7.76
C MET A 1 0.31 2.03 7.24
N LEU A 2 -0.93 1.84 7.61
CA LEU A 2 -2.06 2.69 7.25
C LEU A 2 -2.80 3.09 8.52
N GLY A 3 -3.49 4.24 8.49
CA GLY A 3 -4.27 4.75 9.60
C GLY A 3 -4.51 6.26 9.47
N PRO A 4 -5.40 6.82 10.29
CA PRO A 4 -5.83 8.21 10.19
C PRO A 4 -4.69 9.23 10.42
N HIS A 5 -3.65 8.84 11.12
CA HIS A 5 -2.50 9.71 11.44
C HIS A 5 -1.28 9.48 10.54
N THR A 6 -1.38 8.59 9.54
CA THR A 6 -0.25 8.26 8.66
C THR A 6 0.05 9.40 7.68
N VAL A 7 1.04 10.21 7.98
CA VAL A 7 1.42 11.41 7.22
C VAL A 7 2.09 11.08 5.88
N GLY A 8 2.43 9.81 5.64
CA GLY A 8 3.27 9.37 4.52
C GLY A 8 2.57 9.04 3.20
N ALA A 9 1.24 8.87 3.18
CA ALA A 9 0.52 8.41 1.99
C ALA A 9 0.62 9.37 0.79
N LYS A 10 0.80 10.67 1.04
CA LYS A 10 0.95 11.68 -0.03
C LYS A 10 2.31 11.63 -0.74
N ARG A 11 3.32 10.98 -0.19
CA ARG A 11 4.69 10.93 -0.77
C ARG A 11 4.96 9.71 -1.64
N PHE A 12 4.03 8.77 -1.74
CA PHE A 12 4.21 7.56 -2.55
C PHE A 12 3.86 7.73 -4.03
N LEU A 13 3.19 8.81 -4.41
CA LEU A 13 3.01 9.13 -5.82
C LEU A 13 4.29 9.79 -6.35
N PRO A 14 4.88 9.26 -7.43
CA PRO A 14 5.98 9.93 -8.10
C PRO A 14 5.59 11.38 -8.40
N GLY A 15 6.47 12.35 -8.11
CA GLY A 15 6.18 13.78 -8.25
C GLY A 15 5.70 14.21 -9.64
N VAL A 16 5.93 13.37 -10.66
CA VAL A 16 5.41 13.56 -12.03
C VAL A 16 3.93 13.21 -12.14
N LEU A 17 3.44 12.28 -11.30
CA LEU A 17 2.02 11.85 -11.30
C LEU A 17 1.17 12.68 -10.34
N GLU A 18 1.78 13.42 -9.42
CA GLU A 18 1.05 14.26 -8.46
C GLU A 18 0.19 15.34 -9.12
N PRO A 19 0.68 16.14 -10.10
CA PRO A 19 -0.17 17.11 -10.79
C PRO A 19 -1.22 16.44 -11.70
N LEU A 20 -0.90 15.26 -12.28
CA LEU A 20 -1.90 14.48 -13.03
C LEU A 20 -2.95 13.88 -12.11
N ALA A 21 -2.55 13.34 -10.97
CA ALA A 21 -3.46 12.78 -9.97
C ALA A 21 -4.34 13.87 -9.33
N LYS A 22 -3.79 15.05 -9.07
CA LYS A 22 -4.57 16.22 -8.59
C LYS A 22 -5.56 16.71 -9.65
N ARG A 23 -5.16 16.81 -10.92
CA ARG A 23 -6.06 17.20 -12.01
C ARG A 23 -7.08 16.11 -12.34
N ALA A 24 -6.68 14.85 -12.40
CA ALA A 24 -7.59 13.73 -12.59
C ALA A 24 -8.54 13.57 -11.41
N GLY A 25 -8.06 13.72 -10.17
CA GLY A 25 -8.88 13.66 -8.96
C GLY A 25 -9.91 14.77 -8.88
N SER A 26 -9.55 16.01 -9.21
CA SER A 26 -10.50 17.14 -9.25
C SER A 26 -11.52 17.03 -10.39
N LEU A 27 -11.14 16.42 -11.51
CA LEU A 27 -12.03 16.19 -12.65
C LEU A 27 -12.90 14.94 -12.43
N ALA A 28 -12.33 13.87 -11.86
CA ALA A 28 -13.05 12.63 -11.54
C ALA A 28 -14.10 12.81 -10.43
N LEU A 29 -13.86 13.72 -9.48
CA LEU A 29 -14.84 14.09 -8.45
C LEU A 29 -16.04 14.87 -9.02
N ARG A 30 -15.93 15.42 -10.25
CA ARG A 30 -17.00 16.18 -10.89
C ARG A 30 -17.73 15.41 -12.00
N LEU A 31 -17.20 14.28 -12.43
CA LEU A 31 -17.81 13.43 -13.45
C LEU A 31 -18.19 12.10 -12.82
N PRO A 32 -19.39 11.54 -13.11
CA PRO A 32 -19.83 10.23 -12.61
C PRO A 32 -19.10 9.07 -13.34
N VAL A 33 -17.91 9.31 -13.87
CA VAL A 33 -17.12 8.35 -14.65
C VAL A 33 -15.90 7.94 -13.83
N ARG A 34 -15.83 6.64 -13.50
CA ARG A 34 -14.65 6.06 -12.87
C ARG A 34 -13.48 6.08 -13.85
N VAL A 35 -12.35 6.68 -13.43
CA VAL A 35 -11.15 6.75 -14.26
C VAL A 35 -10.53 5.35 -14.38
N PRO A 36 -10.31 4.84 -15.62
CA PRO A 36 -9.64 3.57 -15.82
C PRO A 36 -8.17 3.67 -15.38
N ALA A 37 -7.71 2.68 -14.62
CA ALA A 37 -6.33 2.56 -14.19
C ALA A 37 -5.77 1.19 -14.60
N LEU A 38 -4.65 1.18 -15.30
CA LEU A 38 -3.92 -0.05 -15.63
C LEU A 38 -3.18 -0.51 -14.37
N VAL A 39 -3.58 -1.64 -13.82
CA VAL A 39 -3.06 -2.14 -12.54
C VAL A 39 -2.68 -3.61 -12.68
N PRO A 40 -1.43 -3.99 -12.40
CA PRO A 40 -1.04 -5.39 -12.32
C PRO A 40 -1.66 -6.02 -11.05
N PRO A 41 -2.10 -7.29 -11.09
CA PRO A 41 -2.70 -7.98 -9.95
C PRO A 41 -1.64 -8.43 -8.93
N LEU A 42 -0.85 -7.48 -8.43
CA LEU A 42 0.19 -7.74 -7.45
C LEU A 42 -0.40 -7.82 -6.04
N PRO A 43 -0.01 -8.81 -5.24
CA PRO A 43 -0.43 -8.90 -3.87
C PRO A 43 0.22 -7.79 -3.04
N VAL A 44 -0.58 -7.17 -2.19
CA VAL A 44 -0.17 -6.12 -1.25
C VAL A 44 -0.72 -6.45 0.13
N GLN A 45 0.03 -6.09 1.15
CA GLN A 45 -0.34 -6.34 2.54
C GLN A 45 -0.24 -5.04 3.32
N PHE A 46 -1.26 -4.77 4.10
CA PHE A 46 -1.33 -3.58 4.92
C PHE A 46 -1.42 -3.95 6.40
N ILE A 47 -1.03 -3.04 7.26
CA ILE A 47 -1.20 -3.12 8.70
C ILE A 47 -1.72 -1.77 9.21
N HIS A 48 -2.66 -1.80 10.13
CA HIS A 48 -3.19 -0.62 10.78
C HIS A 48 -2.20 -0.05 11.80
N GLU A 49 -2.14 1.28 11.96
CA GLU A 49 -1.23 1.94 12.91
C GLU A 49 -1.47 1.52 14.36
N GLN A 50 -2.73 1.28 14.74
CA GLN A 50 -3.09 0.82 16.09
C GLN A 50 -2.56 -0.59 16.37
N ASP A 51 -2.58 -1.47 15.37
CA ASP A 51 -2.05 -2.84 15.50
C ASP A 51 -0.52 -2.83 15.69
N VAL A 52 0.17 -1.90 15.01
CA VAL A 52 1.60 -1.68 15.24
C VAL A 52 1.84 -1.15 16.65
N GLY A 53 1.05 -0.18 17.10
CA GLY A 53 1.11 0.36 18.46
C GLY A 53 0.89 -0.72 19.53
N ALA A 54 -0.08 -1.61 19.31
CA ALA A 54 -0.35 -2.75 20.19
C ALA A 54 0.84 -3.72 20.26
N ALA A 55 1.47 -4.05 19.12
CA ALA A 55 2.66 -4.91 19.09
C ALA A 55 3.85 -4.25 19.80
N LEU A 56 4.10 -2.96 19.57
CA LEU A 56 5.17 -2.23 20.24
C LEU A 56 4.98 -2.21 21.77
N ARG A 57 3.74 -2.01 22.22
CA ARG A 57 3.41 -2.08 23.65
C ARG A 57 3.77 -3.44 24.25
N LEU A 58 3.44 -4.54 23.56
CA LEU A 58 3.78 -5.89 24.00
C LEU A 58 5.31 -6.09 24.09
N CYS A 59 6.05 -5.60 23.10
CA CYS A 59 7.51 -5.64 23.11
C CYS A 59 8.10 -4.88 24.32
N VAL A 60 7.60 -3.67 24.62
CA VAL A 60 8.06 -2.86 25.77
C VAL A 60 7.75 -3.54 27.10
N LEU A 61 6.62 -4.25 27.18
CA LEU A 61 6.23 -5.02 28.38
C LEU A 61 6.96 -6.36 28.51
N GLY A 62 7.83 -6.72 27.56
CA GLY A 62 8.57 -7.98 27.61
C GLY A 62 7.70 -9.21 27.40
N ALA A 63 6.62 -9.11 26.62
CA ALA A 63 5.68 -10.23 26.40
C ALA A 63 6.30 -11.41 25.64
N GLY A 64 7.43 -11.22 24.97
CA GLY A 64 8.15 -12.26 24.25
C GLY A 64 9.65 -12.09 24.27
N PRO A 65 10.41 -13.07 23.75
CA PRO A 65 11.86 -13.00 23.72
C PRO A 65 12.36 -11.83 22.84
N PRO A 66 13.55 -11.27 23.14
CA PRO A 66 14.13 -10.22 22.31
C PRO A 66 14.39 -10.72 20.90
N GLY A 67 14.15 -9.85 19.92
CA GLY A 67 14.38 -10.17 18.51
C GLY A 67 13.56 -9.32 17.56
N ALA A 68 13.70 -9.62 16.26
CA ALA A 68 12.92 -8.97 15.21
C ALA A 68 11.57 -9.68 15.02
N TYR A 69 10.51 -8.91 14.93
CA TYR A 69 9.16 -9.37 14.67
C TYR A 69 8.61 -8.71 13.41
N ASN A 70 8.16 -9.52 12.46
CA ASN A 70 7.38 -9.02 11.34
C ASN A 70 5.95 -8.77 11.79
N LEU A 71 5.41 -7.62 11.44
CA LEU A 71 4.03 -7.24 11.72
C LEU A 71 3.30 -6.99 10.42
N ALA A 72 2.18 -7.66 10.21
CA ALA A 72 1.33 -7.50 9.04
C ALA A 72 -0.13 -7.74 9.43
N GLY A 73 -1.03 -6.96 8.87
CA GLY A 73 -2.46 -7.18 9.03
C GLY A 73 -2.92 -8.46 8.33
N ASP A 74 -4.01 -9.01 8.81
CA ASP A 74 -4.61 -10.18 8.18
C ASP A 74 -5.30 -9.81 6.86
N GLY A 75 -5.27 -10.73 5.91
CA GLY A 75 -5.79 -10.54 4.56
C GLY A 75 -4.79 -9.88 3.61
N VAL A 76 -4.51 -10.58 2.52
CA VAL A 76 -3.72 -10.08 1.40
C VAL A 76 -4.67 -9.49 0.37
N LEU A 77 -4.48 -8.23 0.02
CA LEU A 77 -5.20 -7.55 -1.06
C LEU A 77 -4.38 -7.63 -2.35
N THR A 78 -5.04 -7.40 -3.48
CA THR A 78 -4.34 -7.12 -4.72
C THR A 78 -4.31 -5.62 -4.99
N ALA A 79 -3.35 -5.15 -5.78
CA ALA A 79 -3.34 -3.76 -6.23
C ALA A 79 -4.63 -3.38 -6.99
N VAL A 80 -5.29 -4.37 -7.58
CA VAL A 80 -6.62 -4.23 -8.22
C VAL A 80 -7.70 -3.91 -7.17
N ASP A 81 -7.66 -4.57 -6.01
CA ASP A 81 -8.61 -4.32 -4.93
C ASP A 81 -8.41 -2.92 -4.35
N VAL A 82 -7.15 -2.52 -4.16
CA VAL A 82 -6.81 -1.16 -3.73
C VAL A 82 -7.33 -0.11 -4.72
N ALA A 83 -7.15 -0.34 -6.02
CA ALA A 83 -7.64 0.58 -7.05
C ALA A 83 -9.18 0.73 -7.01
N ARG A 84 -9.91 -0.37 -6.75
CA ARG A 84 -11.38 -0.32 -6.57
C ARG A 84 -11.79 0.50 -5.35
N GLU A 85 -11.11 0.28 -4.22
CA GLU A 85 -11.42 0.99 -2.97
C GLU A 85 -11.17 2.52 -3.09
N VAL A 86 -10.18 2.94 -3.88
CA VAL A 86 -9.94 4.37 -4.14
C VAL A 86 -10.83 4.94 -5.26
N GLY A 87 -11.82 4.16 -5.75
CA GLY A 87 -12.81 4.63 -6.72
C GLY A 87 -12.36 4.58 -8.19
N LEU A 88 -11.23 3.96 -8.48
CA LEU A 88 -10.77 3.76 -9.85
C LEU A 88 -11.47 2.55 -10.51
N LEU A 89 -11.47 2.51 -11.85
CA LEU A 89 -11.86 1.34 -12.61
C LEU A 89 -10.58 0.55 -12.98
N PRO A 90 -10.23 -0.52 -12.24
CA PRO A 90 -9.00 -1.24 -12.53
C PRO A 90 -9.13 -2.05 -13.81
N VAL A 91 -8.22 -1.85 -14.74
CA VAL A 91 -7.98 -2.69 -15.89
C VAL A 91 -6.75 -3.53 -15.57
N SER A 92 -6.99 -4.83 -15.32
CA SER A 92 -5.91 -5.75 -14.98
C SER A 92 -5.00 -5.97 -16.18
N VAL A 93 -3.69 -5.76 -15.97
CA VAL A 93 -2.66 -6.01 -16.99
C VAL A 93 -1.68 -7.05 -16.48
N PRO A 94 -1.19 -7.96 -17.35
CA PRO A 94 -0.16 -8.92 -16.96
C PRO A 94 1.08 -8.20 -16.43
N PRO A 95 1.74 -8.70 -15.38
CA PRO A 95 2.90 -8.03 -14.79
C PRO A 95 4.13 -8.00 -15.71
N ARG A 96 4.30 -9.00 -16.59
CA ARG A 96 5.46 -9.11 -17.49
C ARG A 96 5.66 -7.90 -18.42
N PRO A 97 4.66 -7.44 -19.20
CA PRO A 97 4.86 -6.26 -20.05
C PRO A 97 5.10 -4.99 -19.23
N VAL A 98 4.51 -4.85 -18.05
CA VAL A 98 4.75 -3.69 -17.16
C VAL A 98 6.21 -3.69 -16.67
N GLN A 99 6.74 -4.83 -16.28
CA GLN A 99 8.14 -4.97 -15.88
C GLN A 99 9.11 -4.70 -17.04
N ALA A 100 8.79 -5.17 -18.26
CA ALA A 100 9.63 -4.93 -19.44
C ALA A 100 9.71 -3.43 -19.78
N VAL A 101 8.58 -2.73 -19.76
CA VAL A 101 8.54 -1.27 -19.99
C VAL A 101 9.26 -0.52 -18.88
N ALA A 102 9.06 -0.89 -17.62
CA ALA A 102 9.77 -0.27 -16.49
C ALA A 102 11.29 -0.49 -16.59
N GLY A 103 11.74 -1.68 -16.97
CA GLY A 103 13.16 -1.98 -17.20
C GLY A 103 13.77 -1.17 -18.35
N LEU A 104 13.05 -1.02 -19.46
CA LEU A 104 13.47 -0.17 -20.58
C LEU A 104 13.59 1.29 -20.16
N LEU A 105 12.61 1.83 -19.41
CA LEU A 105 12.63 3.20 -18.93
C LEU A 105 13.74 3.43 -17.89
N ALA A 106 14.04 2.44 -17.03
CA ALA A 106 15.12 2.52 -16.04
C ALA A 106 16.51 2.62 -16.69
N GLY A 107 16.68 2.07 -17.89
CA GLY A 107 17.94 2.15 -18.67
C GLY A 107 18.18 3.49 -19.35
N LEU A 108 17.23 4.42 -19.33
CA LEU A 108 17.40 5.73 -19.95
C LEU A 108 18.24 6.66 -19.06
N PRO A 109 19.20 7.46 -19.63
CA PRO A 109 20.08 8.33 -18.85
C PRO A 109 19.35 9.46 -18.10
N PHE A 110 18.09 9.71 -18.43
CA PHE A 110 17.23 10.71 -17.78
C PHE A 110 16.04 10.06 -17.04
N ALA A 111 16.10 8.75 -16.75
CA ALA A 111 15.05 8.08 -16.02
C ALA A 111 14.89 8.70 -14.61
N PRO A 112 13.68 9.12 -14.22
CA PRO A 112 13.46 9.59 -12.86
C PRO A 112 13.84 8.51 -11.85
N PRO A 113 14.41 8.84 -10.68
CA PRO A 113 14.80 7.86 -9.66
C PRO A 113 13.68 6.90 -9.25
N GLN A 114 12.42 7.35 -9.43
CA GLN A 114 11.21 6.59 -9.14
C GLN A 114 11.01 5.35 -10.04
N VAL A 115 11.66 5.29 -11.22
CA VAL A 115 11.55 4.14 -12.12
C VAL A 115 12.23 2.91 -11.50
N GLY A 116 13.33 3.11 -10.75
CA GLY A 116 13.97 2.03 -9.98
C GLY A 116 13.05 1.42 -8.91
N TRP A 117 12.15 2.22 -8.34
CA TRP A 117 11.15 1.73 -7.38
C TRP A 117 10.07 0.88 -8.03
N ALA A 118 9.78 1.07 -9.32
CA ALA A 118 8.78 0.29 -10.03
C ALA A 118 9.15 -1.21 -10.07
N GLU A 119 10.43 -1.54 -10.18
CA GLU A 119 10.89 -2.93 -10.10
C GLU A 119 10.70 -3.51 -8.69
N ALA A 120 11.06 -2.75 -7.64
CA ALA A 120 10.88 -3.18 -6.26
C ALA A 120 9.40 -3.39 -5.90
N ILE A 121 8.53 -2.48 -6.34
CA ILE A 121 7.07 -2.56 -6.13
C ILE A 121 6.44 -3.70 -6.95
N SER A 122 7.08 -4.11 -8.05
CA SER A 122 6.60 -5.20 -8.92
C SER A 122 6.81 -6.60 -8.33
N ARG A 123 7.54 -6.72 -7.22
CA ARG A 123 7.76 -8.00 -6.54
C ARG A 123 6.79 -8.14 -5.37
N PRO A 124 6.10 -9.28 -5.22
CA PRO A 124 5.26 -9.53 -4.06
C PRO A 124 6.10 -9.49 -2.78
N ALA A 125 5.72 -8.63 -1.84
CA ALA A 125 6.35 -8.56 -0.52
C ALA A 125 5.30 -8.91 0.54
N ILE A 126 5.08 -10.21 0.74
CA ILE A 126 4.17 -10.74 1.75
C ILE A 126 4.99 -11.17 2.96
N MET A 127 4.67 -10.61 4.11
CA MET A 127 5.34 -10.90 5.38
C MET A 127 4.53 -11.88 6.20
N ASP A 128 5.20 -12.87 6.78
CA ASP A 128 4.62 -13.75 7.78
C ASP A 128 4.75 -13.11 9.18
N ALA A 129 3.63 -12.81 9.81
CA ALA A 129 3.54 -12.31 11.17
C ALA A 129 3.39 -13.43 12.22
N GLY A 130 3.51 -14.68 11.83
CA GLY A 130 3.27 -15.85 12.70
C GLY A 130 4.14 -15.85 13.96
N ARG A 131 5.40 -15.39 13.86
CA ARG A 131 6.27 -15.26 15.02
C ARG A 131 5.70 -14.28 16.06
N ALA A 132 5.29 -13.10 15.63
CA ALA A 132 4.70 -12.09 16.51
C ALA A 132 3.42 -12.61 17.17
N LYS A 133 2.58 -13.30 16.42
CA LYS A 133 1.34 -13.91 16.97
C LYS A 133 1.63 -14.94 18.05
N ARG A 134 2.61 -15.83 17.84
CA ARG A 134 2.91 -16.90 18.79
C ARG A 134 3.70 -16.44 20.00
N GLU A 135 4.71 -15.60 19.80
CA GLU A 135 5.68 -15.26 20.86
C GLU A 135 5.25 -14.04 21.67
N LEU A 136 4.62 -13.02 21.04
CA LEU A 136 4.11 -11.84 21.74
C LEU A 136 2.65 -11.99 22.19
N GLY A 137 1.92 -13.03 21.73
CA GLY A 137 0.48 -13.09 21.89
C GLY A 137 -0.26 -11.97 21.15
N TRP A 138 0.41 -11.37 20.15
CA TRP A 138 -0.17 -10.28 19.36
C TRP A 138 -1.14 -10.81 18.30
N SER A 139 -2.23 -10.07 18.11
CA SER A 139 -3.16 -10.31 16.99
C SER A 139 -3.61 -8.97 16.42
N PRO A 140 -3.63 -8.82 15.10
CA PRO A 140 -4.17 -7.60 14.49
C PRO A 140 -5.68 -7.53 14.71
N CYS A 141 -6.17 -6.34 15.05
CA CYS A 141 -7.60 -6.05 15.19
C CYS A 141 -8.23 -5.64 13.86
N TYR A 142 -7.41 -5.20 12.91
CA TYR A 142 -7.85 -4.72 11.61
C TYR A 142 -7.34 -5.62 10.50
N THR A 143 -8.20 -5.92 9.53
CA THR A 143 -7.78 -6.50 8.26
C THR A 143 -7.08 -5.46 7.40
N GLY A 144 -6.31 -5.89 6.40
CA GLY A 144 -5.68 -4.97 5.45
C GLY A 144 -6.68 -4.06 4.72
N LEU A 145 -7.89 -4.57 4.45
CA LEU A 145 -8.96 -3.80 3.82
C LEU A 145 -9.54 -2.73 4.74
N GLU A 146 -9.77 -3.06 6.01
CA GLU A 146 -10.25 -2.10 7.01
C GLU A 146 -9.24 -1.00 7.26
N ALA A 147 -7.94 -1.33 7.35
CA ALA A 147 -6.86 -0.35 7.46
C ALA A 147 -6.83 0.62 6.27
N LEU A 148 -7.04 0.11 5.05
CA LEU A 148 -7.13 0.93 3.85
C LEU A 148 -8.34 1.87 3.90
N ARG A 149 -9.53 1.35 4.21
CA ARG A 149 -10.77 2.13 4.29
C ARG A 149 -10.71 3.22 5.35
N ASP A 150 -10.15 2.91 6.51
CA ASP A 150 -10.00 3.89 7.58
C ASP A 150 -9.09 5.06 7.16
N THR A 151 -7.99 4.73 6.50
CA THR A 151 -7.08 5.74 5.92
C THR A 151 -7.76 6.62 4.89
N LEU A 152 -8.60 6.04 4.01
CA LEU A 152 -9.31 6.78 2.97
C LEU A 152 -10.38 7.71 3.56
N ARG A 153 -11.12 7.27 4.58
CA ARG A 153 -12.10 8.09 5.31
C ARG A 153 -11.44 9.31 5.96
N ALA A 154 -10.35 9.10 6.68
CA ALA A 154 -9.61 10.17 7.33
C ALA A 154 -9.01 11.20 6.34
N GLN A 155 -8.80 10.82 5.07
CA GLN A 155 -8.35 11.74 4.02
C GLN A 155 -9.52 12.52 3.40
N GLY A 156 -10.72 11.94 3.35
CA GLY A 156 -11.92 12.60 2.82
C GLY A 156 -12.51 13.65 3.75
N GLU A 157 -12.19 13.57 5.05
CA GLU A 157 -12.66 14.51 6.09
C GLU A 157 -11.75 15.74 6.26
N ARG A 158 -10.62 15.83 5.54
CA ARG A 158 -9.65 16.95 5.54
C ARG A 158 -9.75 17.76 4.26
#